data_302dce4c74fbd0a3814a58be9fad588a
#
_entry.id   302dce4c74fbd0a3814a58be9fad588a
#
_cell.length_a   1.000
_cell.length_b   1.000
_cell.length_c   1.000
_cell.angle_alpha   90.00
_cell.angle_beta   90.00
_cell.angle_gamma   90.00
#
_symmetry.space_group_name_H-M   'P 1'
#
loop_
_entity.id
_entity.type
_entity.pdbx_description
1 polymer ?
#
loop_
_entity_poly.entity_id
_entity_poly.type
_entity_poly.pdbx_seq_one_letter_code
_entity_poly.pdbx_strand_id
1 'polypeptide(L)'
;MRHVAVTLSQVELTDSFGRTVRDLRISITDRCNFRCTYCMPAEGLAWLPKSEILTFEELTRLLSLFVSLGVDSIKVTGGEPTVRADLPTLVGMFRSVGPELDISITTNGVLLDRLAGPLAAAGVDRATVSCDSLMRHRFAEMTRRDALDKVFAGLKAAEEAGLTPIKINTVVIGGTNDDELVEFARWSRETGYEVRFIEYMPLDAEHAWERSKVVPSRRVLEIIDSTFPLAAVGHANEPATSYAFADGAPGRIGVIASVTEPFCDTCNRLRLTAEGQVRACLFSLEETDLRVPMREGATDEELARLIRTTVWRKWSGHRINHADFLQPARSMSMIGG
;
A
#
# COMPACT_ATOMS: atom_id res chain seq x y z
N MET A 1 -42.93 -9.27 -22.98
CA MET A 1 -41.82 -10.08 -22.43
C MET A 1 -41.14 -9.29 -21.32
N ARG A 2 -41.29 -9.70 -20.07
CA ARG A 2 -40.68 -9.02 -18.93
C ARG A 2 -39.21 -9.49 -18.86
N HIS A 3 -38.26 -8.58 -19.05
CA HIS A 3 -36.85 -8.86 -18.74
C HIS A 3 -36.73 -9.06 -17.23
N VAL A 4 -36.54 -10.29 -16.81
CA VAL A 4 -36.08 -10.60 -15.45
C VAL A 4 -34.61 -10.18 -15.42
N ALA A 5 -34.32 -9.05 -14.78
CA ALA A 5 -32.97 -8.71 -14.38
C ALA A 5 -32.54 -9.78 -13.38
N VAL A 6 -31.67 -10.67 -13.80
CA VAL A 6 -30.96 -11.56 -12.87
C VAL A 6 -30.04 -10.67 -12.05
N THR A 7 -30.48 -10.32 -10.87
CA THR A 7 -29.61 -9.76 -9.82
C THR A 7 -28.59 -10.84 -9.51
N LEU A 8 -27.36 -10.66 -10.03
CA LEU A 8 -26.19 -11.41 -9.54
C LEU A 8 -26.14 -11.13 -8.03
N SER A 9 -26.52 -12.10 -7.22
CA SER A 9 -26.31 -12.04 -5.78
C SER A 9 -24.82 -11.72 -5.60
N GLN A 10 -24.51 -10.66 -4.86
CA GLN A 10 -23.14 -10.25 -4.58
C GLN A 10 -22.44 -11.41 -3.86
N VAL A 11 -21.78 -12.25 -4.64
CA VAL A 11 -20.93 -13.31 -4.08
C VAL A 11 -19.64 -12.63 -3.67
N GLU A 12 -19.55 -12.29 -2.40
CA GLU A 12 -18.38 -11.66 -1.80
C GLU A 12 -17.12 -12.49 -2.06
N LEU A 13 -15.98 -11.83 -2.26
CA LEU A 13 -14.68 -12.46 -2.39
C LEU A 13 -14.22 -12.99 -1.02
N THR A 14 -14.63 -14.18 -0.66
CA THR A 14 -14.28 -14.83 0.62
C THR A 14 -13.29 -15.96 0.37
N ASP A 15 -12.23 -16.04 1.17
CA ASP A 15 -11.24 -17.09 1.09
C ASP A 15 -11.65 -18.36 1.89
N SER A 16 -10.83 -19.41 1.80
CA SER A 16 -11.09 -20.68 2.48
C SER A 16 -11.03 -20.61 4.02
N PHE A 17 -10.64 -19.46 4.59
CA PHE A 17 -10.58 -19.18 6.03
C PHE A 17 -11.71 -18.23 6.49
N GLY A 18 -12.64 -17.85 5.59
CA GLY A 18 -13.76 -16.97 5.91
C GLY A 18 -13.42 -15.48 5.92
N ARG A 19 -12.24 -15.06 5.41
CA ARG A 19 -11.87 -13.65 5.31
C ARG A 19 -12.40 -13.07 4.01
N THR A 20 -13.16 -11.99 4.10
CA THR A 20 -13.71 -11.29 2.94
C THR A 20 -12.75 -10.21 2.46
N VAL A 21 -12.43 -10.21 1.17
CA VAL A 21 -11.59 -9.19 0.53
C VAL A 21 -12.45 -7.95 0.25
N ARG A 22 -11.98 -6.79 0.75
CA ARG A 22 -12.59 -5.47 0.56
C ARG A 22 -11.61 -4.43 0.04
N ASP A 23 -10.31 -4.58 0.33
CA ASP A 23 -9.24 -3.63 -0.01
C ASP A 23 -8.40 -4.19 -1.17
N LEU A 24 -8.40 -3.48 -2.31
CA LEU A 24 -7.57 -3.80 -3.47
C LEU A 24 -6.45 -2.79 -3.61
N ARG A 25 -5.21 -3.27 -3.56
CA ARG A 25 -4.04 -2.46 -3.91
C ARG A 25 -3.74 -2.60 -5.39
N ILE A 26 -3.78 -1.49 -6.11
CA ILE A 26 -3.57 -1.46 -7.56
C ILE A 26 -2.24 -0.79 -7.85
N SER A 27 -1.27 -1.58 -8.29
CA SER A 27 -0.03 -1.05 -8.85
C SER A 27 -0.29 -0.58 -10.28
N ILE A 28 -0.06 0.70 -10.54
CA ILE A 28 -0.31 1.29 -11.86
C ILE A 28 0.95 1.43 -12.71
N THR A 29 2.12 1.23 -12.11
CA THR A 29 3.43 1.30 -12.77
C THR A 29 4.46 0.53 -11.96
N ASP A 30 5.44 -0.04 -12.62
CA ASP A 30 6.64 -0.63 -12.01
C ASP A 30 7.73 0.42 -11.73
N ARG A 31 7.65 1.61 -12.35
CA ARG A 31 8.67 2.65 -12.28
C ARG A 31 8.63 3.40 -10.95
N CYS A 32 9.81 3.74 -10.45
CA CYS A 32 9.98 4.58 -9.26
C CYS A 32 11.13 5.58 -9.49
N ASN A 33 10.98 6.80 -8.96
CA ASN A 33 12.02 7.82 -8.97
C ASN A 33 12.96 7.74 -7.75
N PHE A 34 12.68 6.89 -6.76
CA PHE A 34 13.56 6.55 -5.64
C PHE A 34 14.29 5.22 -5.86
N ARG A 35 15.29 4.95 -5.01
CA ARG A 35 16.09 3.72 -4.97
C ARG A 35 16.30 3.31 -3.51
N CYS A 36 15.17 3.18 -2.77
CA CYS A 36 15.24 2.84 -1.35
C CYS A 36 16.00 1.54 -1.12
N THR A 37 16.92 1.56 -0.15
CA THR A 37 17.85 0.47 0.14
C THR A 37 17.17 -0.85 0.48
N TYR A 38 15.98 -0.77 1.06
CA TYR A 38 15.16 -1.92 1.45
C TYR A 38 14.16 -2.36 0.35
N CYS A 39 14.19 -1.75 -0.83
CA CYS A 39 13.20 -2.00 -1.88
C CYS A 39 13.84 -2.39 -3.21
N MET A 40 14.85 -1.64 -3.68
CA MET A 40 15.47 -1.92 -4.97
C MET A 40 16.95 -1.54 -5.00
N PRO A 41 17.74 -2.15 -5.91
CA PRO A 41 19.17 -1.85 -6.09
C PRO A 41 19.42 -0.39 -6.49
N ALA A 42 20.65 0.08 -6.31
CA ALA A 42 21.04 1.44 -6.65
C ALA A 42 20.89 1.75 -8.15
N GLU A 43 21.21 0.80 -9.00
CA GLU A 43 21.04 0.85 -10.46
C GLU A 43 19.58 0.78 -10.91
N GLY A 44 18.70 0.34 -10.02
CA GLY A 44 17.29 0.10 -10.31
C GLY A 44 17.02 -1.30 -10.83
N LEU A 45 15.81 -1.51 -11.33
CA LEU A 45 15.35 -2.77 -11.91
C LEU A 45 15.12 -2.60 -13.40
N ALA A 46 15.16 -3.70 -14.15
CA ALA A 46 14.70 -3.70 -15.52
C ALA A 46 13.18 -3.45 -15.55
N TRP A 47 12.79 -2.32 -16.17
CA TRP A 47 11.39 -1.95 -16.27
C TRP A 47 10.66 -2.80 -17.30
N LEU A 48 9.42 -3.10 -17.02
CA LEU A 48 8.55 -3.81 -17.96
C LEU A 48 8.37 -3.01 -19.25
N PRO A 49 8.30 -3.68 -20.40
CA PRO A 49 7.91 -3.06 -21.66
C PRO A 49 6.53 -2.37 -21.52
N LYS A 50 6.34 -1.22 -22.15
CA LYS A 50 5.06 -0.50 -22.09
C LYS A 50 3.86 -1.36 -22.51
N SER A 51 4.07 -2.28 -23.47
CA SER A 51 3.05 -3.22 -23.94
C SER A 51 2.61 -4.25 -22.88
N GLU A 52 3.40 -4.44 -21.84
CA GLU A 52 3.08 -5.35 -20.74
C GLU A 52 2.36 -4.65 -19.59
N ILE A 53 2.44 -3.34 -19.51
CA ILE A 53 1.71 -2.55 -18.51
C ILE A 53 0.24 -2.43 -18.93
N LEU A 54 -0.68 -2.57 -17.97
CA LEU A 54 -2.11 -2.37 -18.21
C LEU A 54 -2.40 -0.93 -18.63
N THR A 55 -3.28 -0.77 -19.64
CA THR A 55 -3.81 0.53 -20.03
C THR A 55 -4.79 1.07 -18.98
N PHE A 56 -5.22 2.31 -19.11
CA PHE A 56 -6.21 2.89 -18.20
C PHE A 56 -7.57 2.20 -18.33
N GLU A 57 -7.95 1.84 -19.54
CA GLU A 57 -9.17 1.11 -19.84
C GLU A 57 -9.14 -0.31 -19.26
N GLU A 58 -8.02 -1.01 -19.39
CA GLU A 58 -7.81 -2.35 -18.82
C GLU A 58 -7.87 -2.31 -17.29
N LEU A 59 -7.20 -1.34 -16.66
CA LEU A 59 -7.25 -1.11 -15.20
C LEU A 59 -8.67 -0.80 -14.74
N THR A 60 -9.40 0.05 -15.46
CA THR A 60 -10.78 0.44 -15.14
C THR A 60 -11.74 -0.75 -15.29
N ARG A 61 -11.59 -1.56 -16.35
CA ARG A 61 -12.37 -2.79 -16.54
C ARG A 61 -12.16 -3.77 -15.40
N LEU A 62 -10.90 -4.02 -15.03
CA LEU A 62 -10.59 -4.92 -13.91
C LEU A 62 -11.11 -4.36 -12.58
N LEU A 63 -10.96 -3.04 -12.33
CA LEU A 63 -11.53 -2.42 -11.13
C LEU A 63 -13.05 -2.59 -11.07
N SER A 64 -13.76 -2.35 -12.17
CA SER A 64 -15.22 -2.56 -12.24
C SER A 64 -15.59 -4.00 -11.85
N LEU A 65 -14.80 -4.96 -12.30
CA LEU A 65 -15.00 -6.35 -11.94
C LEU A 65 -14.75 -6.60 -10.45
N PHE A 66 -13.65 -6.08 -9.86
CA PHE A 66 -13.40 -6.21 -8.43
C PHE A 66 -14.50 -5.55 -7.57
N VAL A 67 -14.99 -4.38 -7.97
CA VAL A 67 -16.11 -3.70 -7.29
C VAL A 67 -17.39 -4.53 -7.37
N SER A 68 -17.70 -5.13 -8.52
CA SER A 68 -18.86 -6.04 -8.66
C SER A 68 -18.73 -7.30 -7.78
N LEU A 69 -17.50 -7.65 -7.37
CA LEU A 69 -17.19 -8.77 -6.47
C LEU A 69 -17.10 -8.35 -4.99
N GLY A 70 -17.42 -7.08 -4.66
CA GLY A 70 -17.53 -6.59 -3.30
C GLY A 70 -16.34 -5.80 -2.77
N VAL A 71 -15.36 -5.43 -3.60
CA VAL A 71 -14.31 -4.48 -3.22
C VAL A 71 -14.91 -3.08 -3.10
N ASP A 72 -14.67 -2.41 -1.99
CA ASP A 72 -15.19 -1.08 -1.66
C ASP A 72 -14.09 -0.06 -1.33
N SER A 73 -12.83 -0.51 -1.25
CA SER A 73 -11.67 0.34 -1.01
C SER A 73 -10.53 -0.01 -1.96
N ILE A 74 -9.90 1.02 -2.54
CA ILE A 74 -8.70 0.84 -3.35
C ILE A 74 -7.54 1.71 -2.86
N LYS A 75 -6.36 1.18 -3.04
CA LYS A 75 -5.11 1.92 -2.82
C LYS A 75 -4.32 1.96 -4.10
N VAL A 76 -4.24 3.14 -4.70
CA VAL A 76 -3.41 3.39 -5.89
C VAL A 76 -1.95 3.43 -5.45
N THR A 77 -1.14 2.58 -6.05
CA THR A 77 0.28 2.41 -5.73
C THR A 77 1.06 2.02 -7.00
N GLY A 78 2.27 1.51 -6.86
CA GLY A 78 3.11 1.07 -7.95
C GLY A 78 4.53 0.88 -7.46
N GLY A 79 5.51 1.16 -8.30
CA GLY A 79 6.79 1.65 -7.83
C GLY A 79 6.55 3.02 -7.17
N GLU A 80 6.31 4.05 -7.99
CA GLU A 80 5.80 5.34 -7.53
C GLU A 80 4.65 5.77 -8.46
N PRO A 81 3.39 5.82 -7.99
CA PRO A 81 2.25 6.09 -8.86
C PRO A 81 2.27 7.47 -9.50
N THR A 82 2.84 8.48 -8.83
CA THR A 82 2.88 9.86 -9.33
C THR A 82 3.80 10.06 -10.55
N VAL A 83 4.66 9.08 -10.89
CA VAL A 83 5.47 9.14 -12.11
C VAL A 83 4.73 8.65 -13.35
N ARG A 84 3.55 8.03 -13.19
CA ARG A 84 2.72 7.65 -14.33
C ARG A 84 2.02 8.91 -14.88
N ALA A 85 2.23 9.17 -16.17
CA ALA A 85 1.59 10.31 -16.84
C ALA A 85 0.06 10.21 -16.74
N ASP A 86 -0.61 11.34 -16.69
CA ASP A 86 -2.07 11.46 -16.68
C ASP A 86 -2.77 10.71 -15.54
N LEU A 87 -2.08 10.54 -14.40
CA LEU A 87 -2.64 9.88 -13.22
C LEU A 87 -4.00 10.45 -12.76
N PRO A 88 -4.25 11.77 -12.74
CA PRO A 88 -5.57 12.29 -12.41
C PRO A 88 -6.68 11.79 -13.34
N THR A 89 -6.40 11.61 -14.63
CA THR A 89 -7.34 11.01 -15.59
C THR A 89 -7.70 9.59 -15.20
N LEU A 90 -6.70 8.76 -14.88
CA LEU A 90 -6.95 7.40 -14.42
C LEU A 90 -7.79 7.36 -13.13
N VAL A 91 -7.47 8.23 -12.16
CA VAL A 91 -8.27 8.34 -10.92
C VAL A 91 -9.71 8.72 -11.21
N GLY A 92 -9.96 9.67 -12.13
CA GLY A 92 -11.31 10.02 -12.57
C GLY A 92 -12.05 8.84 -13.19
N MET A 93 -11.37 8.00 -13.97
CA MET A 93 -11.94 6.76 -14.48
C MET A 93 -12.28 5.78 -13.34
N PHE A 94 -11.42 5.64 -12.34
CA PHE A 94 -11.70 4.81 -11.17
C PHE A 94 -12.89 5.33 -10.37
N ARG A 95 -12.98 6.65 -10.15
CA ARG A 95 -14.13 7.28 -9.47
C ARG A 95 -15.44 7.04 -10.21
N SER A 96 -15.42 6.97 -11.55
CA SER A 96 -16.61 6.67 -12.35
C SER A 96 -17.14 5.23 -12.20
N VAL A 97 -16.30 4.30 -11.73
CA VAL A 97 -16.69 2.90 -11.46
C VAL A 97 -17.60 2.84 -10.22
N GLY A 98 -17.33 3.63 -9.19
CA GLY A 98 -18.13 3.66 -7.96
C GLY A 98 -18.00 5.01 -7.25
N PRO A 99 -19.07 5.80 -7.18
CA PRO A 99 -19.04 7.10 -6.49
C PRO A 99 -18.65 6.99 -5.01
N GLU A 100 -19.02 5.89 -4.35
CA GLU A 100 -18.74 5.62 -2.93
C GLU A 100 -17.45 4.83 -2.70
N LEU A 101 -16.69 4.53 -3.76
CA LEU A 101 -15.43 3.78 -3.64
C LEU A 101 -14.41 4.61 -2.86
N ASP A 102 -13.85 4.04 -1.81
CA ASP A 102 -12.77 4.68 -1.07
C ASP A 102 -11.46 4.61 -1.86
N ILE A 103 -10.96 5.75 -2.36
CA ILE A 103 -9.76 5.85 -3.19
C ILE A 103 -8.65 6.51 -2.41
N SER A 104 -7.61 5.76 -2.06
CA SER A 104 -6.41 6.29 -1.43
C SER A 104 -5.18 6.11 -2.33
N ILE A 105 -4.16 6.95 -2.13
CA ILE A 105 -2.88 6.83 -2.83
C ILE A 105 -1.74 6.58 -1.83
N THR A 106 -0.79 5.70 -2.19
CA THR A 106 0.49 5.60 -1.48
C THR A 106 1.59 6.11 -2.40
N THR A 107 2.36 7.07 -1.93
CA THR A 107 3.38 7.78 -2.72
C THR A 107 4.60 8.15 -1.86
N ASN A 108 5.75 8.39 -2.50
CA ASN A 108 6.91 8.99 -1.84
C ASN A 108 6.79 10.52 -1.66
N GLY A 109 5.71 11.13 -2.11
CA GLY A 109 5.37 12.52 -1.87
C GLY A 109 6.07 13.56 -2.75
N VAL A 110 7.13 13.22 -3.49
CA VAL A 110 8.00 14.18 -4.21
C VAL A 110 7.27 15.01 -5.27
N LEU A 111 6.21 14.46 -5.87
CA LEU A 111 5.43 15.13 -6.91
C LEU A 111 4.05 15.61 -6.42
N LEU A 112 3.72 15.44 -5.14
CA LEU A 112 2.44 15.89 -4.58
C LEU A 112 2.30 17.40 -4.59
N ASP A 113 3.40 18.16 -4.53
CA ASP A 113 3.38 19.63 -4.68
C ASP A 113 2.62 20.08 -5.94
N ARG A 114 2.62 19.29 -7.00
CA ARG A 114 1.94 19.54 -8.26
C ARG A 114 0.67 18.74 -8.47
N LEU A 115 0.58 17.56 -7.87
CA LEU A 115 -0.46 16.60 -8.16
C LEU A 115 -1.56 16.53 -7.11
N ALA A 116 -1.35 17.03 -5.88
CA ALA A 116 -2.34 16.91 -4.81
C ALA A 116 -3.70 17.50 -5.20
N GLY A 117 -3.74 18.74 -5.68
CA GLY A 117 -4.97 19.38 -6.14
C GLY A 117 -5.66 18.62 -7.29
N PRO A 118 -4.97 18.33 -8.40
CA PRO A 118 -5.52 17.50 -9.48
C PRO A 118 -6.02 16.11 -9.03
N LEU A 119 -5.33 15.44 -8.10
CA LEU A 119 -5.74 14.14 -7.57
C LEU A 119 -6.99 14.24 -6.70
N ALA A 120 -7.07 15.25 -5.83
CA ALA A 120 -8.26 15.51 -5.03
C ALA A 120 -9.48 15.81 -5.93
N ALA A 121 -9.29 16.68 -6.93
CA ALA A 121 -10.34 17.01 -7.91
C ALA A 121 -10.78 15.77 -8.74
N ALA A 122 -9.88 14.84 -8.99
CA ALA A 122 -10.18 13.58 -9.68
C ALA A 122 -10.86 12.52 -8.79
N GLY A 123 -10.85 12.72 -7.46
CA GLY A 123 -11.55 11.87 -6.52
C GLY A 123 -10.65 10.97 -5.64
N VAL A 124 -9.37 11.32 -5.45
CA VAL A 124 -8.60 10.73 -4.34
C VAL A 124 -9.13 11.29 -3.02
N ASP A 125 -9.44 10.42 -2.06
CA ASP A 125 -9.98 10.81 -0.77
C ASP A 125 -8.87 11.14 0.24
N ARG A 126 -7.75 10.39 0.22
CA ARG A 126 -6.67 10.56 1.20
C ARG A 126 -5.31 10.07 0.70
N ALA A 127 -4.26 10.60 1.30
CA ALA A 127 -2.88 10.24 0.96
C ALA A 127 -2.17 9.48 2.09
N THR A 128 -1.35 8.51 1.69
CA THR A 128 -0.32 7.90 2.51
C THR A 128 1.03 8.25 1.89
N VAL A 129 1.90 8.89 2.65
CA VAL A 129 3.22 9.32 2.17
C VAL A 129 4.30 8.51 2.87
N SER A 130 5.24 7.95 2.10
CA SER A 130 6.40 7.23 2.64
C SER A 130 7.49 8.22 3.02
N CYS A 131 7.91 8.20 4.30
CA CYS A 131 9.00 9.01 4.82
C CYS A 131 9.73 8.24 5.93
N ASP A 132 10.93 7.75 5.65
CA ASP A 132 11.67 6.87 6.55
C ASP A 132 12.63 7.59 7.49
N SER A 133 12.84 8.90 7.29
CA SER A 133 13.67 9.73 8.16
C SER A 133 13.27 11.20 8.05
N LEU A 134 13.33 11.92 9.17
CA LEU A 134 13.19 13.37 9.25
C LEU A 134 14.54 14.08 9.10
N MET A 135 15.64 13.34 9.08
CA MET A 135 17.00 13.83 8.91
C MET A 135 17.39 13.78 7.43
N ARG A 136 17.69 14.93 6.80
CA ARG A 136 17.98 15.03 5.36
C ARG A 136 19.07 14.05 4.88
N HIS A 137 20.18 13.95 5.62
CA HIS A 137 21.29 13.06 5.23
C HIS A 137 20.86 11.60 5.26
N ARG A 138 20.17 11.15 6.33
CA ARG A 138 19.67 9.77 6.48
C ARG A 138 18.60 9.45 5.47
N PHE A 139 17.65 10.37 5.24
CA PHE A 139 16.66 10.23 4.18
C PHE A 139 17.33 10.02 2.81
N ALA A 140 18.36 10.84 2.51
CA ALA A 140 19.11 10.71 1.26
C ALA A 140 19.89 9.38 1.16
N GLU A 141 20.44 8.87 2.26
CA GLU A 141 21.09 7.55 2.32
C GLU A 141 20.08 6.42 2.09
N MET A 142 18.96 6.42 2.81
CA MET A 142 17.94 5.37 2.74
C MET A 142 17.22 5.32 1.38
N THR A 143 16.92 6.48 0.78
CA THR A 143 16.19 6.59 -0.49
C THR A 143 17.09 6.71 -1.71
N ARG A 144 18.39 6.93 -1.49
CA ARG A 144 19.40 7.27 -2.52
C ARG A 144 18.97 8.51 -3.34
N ARG A 145 18.23 9.44 -2.70
CA ARG A 145 17.77 10.72 -3.28
C ARG A 145 17.68 11.81 -2.21
N ASP A 146 18.30 12.94 -2.47
CA ASP A 146 18.17 14.14 -1.62
C ASP A 146 16.88 14.89 -1.97
N ALA A 147 15.77 14.50 -1.39
CA ALA A 147 14.45 14.98 -1.76
C ALA A 147 13.51 15.25 -0.56
N LEU A 148 14.02 15.25 0.68
CA LEU A 148 13.18 15.41 1.88
C LEU A 148 12.35 16.71 1.86
N ASP A 149 12.94 17.83 1.44
CA ASP A 149 12.23 19.11 1.35
C ASP A 149 11.04 19.05 0.37
N LYS A 150 11.16 18.27 -0.72
CA LYS A 150 10.06 18.02 -1.67
C LYS A 150 8.95 17.18 -1.07
N VAL A 151 9.31 16.20 -0.23
CA VAL A 151 8.33 15.39 0.51
C VAL A 151 7.51 16.28 1.44
N PHE A 152 8.15 17.16 2.20
CA PHE A 152 7.45 18.10 3.08
C PHE A 152 6.58 19.10 2.30
N ALA A 153 7.07 19.63 1.16
CA ALA A 153 6.25 20.46 0.28
C ALA A 153 5.03 19.70 -0.25
N GLY A 154 5.21 18.41 -0.62
CA GLY A 154 4.14 17.54 -1.05
C GLY A 154 3.11 17.24 0.03
N LEU A 155 3.54 17.03 1.27
CA LEU A 155 2.64 16.86 2.43
C LEU A 155 1.77 18.08 2.66
N LYS A 156 2.38 19.27 2.64
CA LYS A 156 1.65 20.54 2.75
C LYS A 156 0.62 20.70 1.63
N ALA A 157 0.99 20.41 0.40
CA ALA A 157 0.07 20.47 -0.74
C ALA A 157 -1.07 19.45 -0.63
N ALA A 158 -0.81 18.27 -0.09
CA ALA A 158 -1.82 17.25 0.16
C ALA A 158 -2.84 17.71 1.22
N GLU A 159 -2.37 18.35 2.29
CA GLU A 159 -3.22 18.95 3.33
C GLU A 159 -4.10 20.08 2.77
N GLU A 160 -3.48 21.02 2.04
CA GLU A 160 -4.18 22.13 1.39
C GLU A 160 -5.23 21.65 0.36
N ALA A 161 -4.98 20.52 -0.29
CA ALA A 161 -5.90 19.87 -1.23
C ALA A 161 -7.01 19.03 -0.54
N GLY A 162 -6.97 18.87 0.78
CA GLY A 162 -7.96 18.10 1.54
C GLY A 162 -7.79 16.58 1.46
N LEU A 163 -6.63 16.07 1.06
CA LEU A 163 -6.33 14.62 1.02
C LEU A 163 -6.11 14.07 2.43
N THR A 164 -7.10 14.17 3.30
CA THR A 164 -7.02 13.85 4.73
C THR A 164 -7.88 12.64 5.13
N PRO A 165 -7.54 11.89 6.18
CA PRO A 165 -6.32 12.06 7.01
C PRO A 165 -5.05 11.68 6.26
N ILE A 166 -3.96 12.46 6.48
CA ILE A 166 -2.64 12.13 5.95
C ILE A 166 -2.01 11.07 6.84
N LYS A 167 -1.50 10.01 6.21
CA LYS A 167 -0.77 8.93 6.87
C LYS A 167 0.67 8.93 6.41
N ILE A 168 1.61 8.78 7.36
CA ILE A 168 3.03 8.67 7.07
C ILE A 168 3.45 7.22 7.31
N ASN A 169 3.96 6.56 6.30
CA ASN A 169 4.54 5.24 6.43
C ASN A 169 6.06 5.36 6.62
N THR A 170 6.58 4.75 7.67
CA THR A 170 8.00 4.72 8.02
C THR A 170 8.43 3.29 8.25
N VAL A 171 9.30 2.75 7.41
CA VAL A 171 9.94 1.44 7.63
C VAL A 171 11.03 1.62 8.66
N VAL A 172 10.92 0.91 9.79
CA VAL A 172 11.93 0.98 10.87
C VAL A 172 12.96 -0.10 10.69
N ILE A 173 14.22 0.31 10.57
CA ILE A 173 15.37 -0.58 10.39
C ILE A 173 16.35 -0.36 11.54
N GLY A 174 16.57 -1.39 12.35
CA GLY A 174 17.45 -1.34 13.51
C GLY A 174 18.88 -0.92 13.15
N GLY A 175 19.44 0.03 13.91
CA GLY A 175 20.72 0.64 13.65
C GLY A 175 20.76 1.62 12.47
N THR A 176 19.61 1.95 11.88
CA THR A 176 19.53 2.89 10.74
C THR A 176 18.71 4.12 11.09
N ASN A 177 17.42 3.97 11.45
CA ASN A 177 16.51 5.07 11.75
C ASN A 177 15.66 4.84 13.01
N ASP A 178 15.96 3.79 13.78
CA ASP A 178 15.24 3.43 15.01
C ASP A 178 15.49 4.41 16.17
N ASP A 179 16.44 5.32 16.04
CA ASP A 179 16.68 6.46 16.95
C ASP A 179 15.74 7.67 16.70
N GLU A 180 15.01 7.71 15.57
CA GLU A 180 14.09 8.81 15.23
C GLU A 180 12.63 8.59 15.71
N LEU A 181 12.33 7.49 16.37
CA LEU A 181 10.95 7.13 16.76
C LEU A 181 10.23 8.21 17.57
N VAL A 182 10.94 8.81 18.54
CA VAL A 182 10.39 9.87 19.38
C VAL A 182 10.20 11.17 18.59
N GLU A 183 11.11 11.48 17.65
CA GLU A 183 10.98 12.68 16.81
C GLU A 183 9.81 12.54 15.82
N PHE A 184 9.60 11.38 15.25
CA PHE A 184 8.41 11.09 14.44
C PHE A 184 7.11 11.21 15.27
N ALA A 185 7.12 10.75 16.52
CA ALA A 185 5.98 10.91 17.42
C ALA A 185 5.74 12.38 17.77
N ARG A 186 6.78 13.16 18.01
CA ARG A 186 6.71 14.62 18.21
C ARG A 186 6.11 15.31 16.98
N TRP A 187 6.62 14.98 15.80
CA TRP A 187 6.11 15.50 14.53
C TRP A 187 4.64 15.15 14.30
N SER A 188 4.22 13.93 14.61
CA SER A 188 2.82 13.52 14.58
C SER A 188 1.95 14.41 15.47
N ARG A 189 2.40 14.72 16.70
CA ARG A 189 1.70 15.59 17.65
C ARG A 189 1.55 17.02 17.14
N GLU A 190 2.56 17.54 16.46
CA GLU A 190 2.60 18.91 15.94
C GLU A 190 1.74 19.09 14.69
N THR A 191 1.70 18.08 13.81
CA THR A 191 1.04 18.15 12.50
C THR A 191 -0.37 17.54 12.48
N GLY A 192 -0.68 16.65 13.42
CA GLY A 192 -1.92 15.87 13.39
C GLY A 192 -1.86 14.66 12.45
N TYR A 193 -0.73 14.37 11.81
CA TYR A 193 -0.58 13.21 10.92
C TYR A 193 -0.57 11.89 11.70
N GLU A 194 -1.04 10.82 11.07
CA GLU A 194 -0.89 9.47 11.60
C GLU A 194 0.44 8.88 11.11
N VAL A 195 1.44 8.76 12.01
CA VAL A 195 2.72 8.11 11.69
C VAL A 195 2.60 6.61 11.94
N ARG A 196 2.87 5.82 10.90
CA ARG A 196 2.79 4.36 10.90
C ARG A 196 4.17 3.73 10.78
N PHE A 197 4.64 3.16 11.86
CA PHE A 197 5.89 2.42 11.90
C PHE A 197 5.68 0.99 11.39
N ILE A 198 6.43 0.62 10.37
CA ILE A 198 6.34 -0.68 9.68
C ILE A 198 7.59 -1.49 10.01
N GLU A 199 7.41 -2.70 10.49
CA GLU A 199 8.54 -3.62 10.68
C GLU A 199 9.22 -3.95 9.34
N TYR A 200 10.55 -3.96 9.34
CA TYR A 200 11.35 -4.28 8.16
C TYR A 200 11.08 -5.69 7.67
N MET A 201 10.63 -5.82 6.43
CA MET A 201 10.19 -7.07 5.80
C MET A 201 11.18 -7.58 4.74
N PRO A 202 11.29 -8.92 4.53
CA PRO A 202 12.13 -9.53 3.48
C PRO A 202 11.50 -9.38 2.09
N LEU A 203 11.55 -8.16 1.51
CA LEU A 203 10.99 -7.80 0.21
C LEU A 203 11.94 -6.94 -0.62
N ASP A 204 13.19 -6.87 -0.22
CA ASP A 204 14.27 -6.20 -0.94
C ASP A 204 14.74 -7.07 -2.12
N ALA A 205 15.10 -6.40 -3.23
CA ALA A 205 15.52 -7.09 -4.45
C ALA A 205 16.93 -7.70 -4.32
N GLU A 206 17.74 -7.25 -3.36
CA GLU A 206 19.12 -7.71 -3.14
C GLU A 206 19.21 -8.91 -2.18
N HIS A 207 18.07 -9.34 -1.61
CA HIS A 207 17.99 -10.40 -0.59
C HIS A 207 18.91 -10.14 0.61
N ALA A 208 19.07 -8.86 0.98
CA ALA A 208 19.92 -8.39 2.07
C ALA A 208 19.19 -8.23 3.40
N TRP A 209 17.94 -8.68 3.48
CA TRP A 209 17.17 -8.60 4.70
C TRP A 209 17.79 -9.45 5.82
N GLU A 210 17.90 -8.85 6.98
CA GLU A 210 18.40 -9.50 8.18
C GLU A 210 17.37 -9.38 9.31
N ARG A 211 17.01 -10.51 9.91
CA ARG A 211 16.07 -10.53 11.04
C ARG A 211 16.57 -9.72 12.24
N SER A 212 17.87 -9.62 12.44
CA SER A 212 18.51 -8.82 13.49
C SER A 212 18.23 -7.32 13.38
N LYS A 213 17.87 -6.83 12.19
CA LYS A 213 17.50 -5.44 11.91
C LYS A 213 16.01 -5.15 12.09
N VAL A 214 15.21 -6.16 12.39
CA VAL A 214 13.78 -5.96 12.69
C VAL A 214 13.64 -5.37 14.09
N VAL A 215 13.06 -4.18 14.17
CA VAL A 215 12.65 -3.56 15.44
C VAL A 215 11.20 -3.97 15.70
N PRO A 216 10.93 -4.80 16.73
CA PRO A 216 9.58 -5.25 17.04
C PRO A 216 8.65 -4.07 17.33
N SER A 217 7.43 -4.10 16.82
CA SER A 217 6.42 -3.05 17.02
C SER A 217 6.17 -2.74 18.49
N ARG A 218 6.22 -3.76 19.38
CA ARG A 218 6.15 -3.53 20.83
C ARG A 218 7.29 -2.64 21.32
N ARG A 219 8.52 -2.85 20.81
CA ARG A 219 9.67 -2.01 21.19
C ARG A 219 9.51 -0.57 20.71
N VAL A 220 8.96 -0.37 19.51
CA VAL A 220 8.61 0.98 19.01
C VAL A 220 7.64 1.68 19.97
N LEU A 221 6.58 0.98 20.37
CA LEU A 221 5.58 1.52 21.31
C LEU A 221 6.19 1.84 22.68
N GLU A 222 7.01 0.95 23.26
CA GLU A 222 7.69 1.18 24.53
C GLU A 222 8.53 2.46 24.52
N ILE A 223 9.30 2.68 23.45
CA ILE A 223 10.15 3.87 23.31
C ILE A 223 9.30 5.13 23.23
N ILE A 224 8.24 5.14 22.42
CA ILE A 224 7.38 6.31 22.26
C ILE A 224 6.59 6.59 23.54
N ASP A 225 5.98 5.55 24.13
CA ASP A 225 5.15 5.65 25.33
C ASP A 225 5.93 6.19 26.55
N SER A 226 7.23 5.87 26.64
CA SER A 226 8.10 6.43 27.70
C SER A 226 8.26 7.95 27.66
N THR A 227 8.02 8.57 26.50
CA THR A 227 8.13 10.03 26.30
C THR A 227 6.76 10.67 26.13
N PHE A 228 5.89 10.04 25.34
CA PHE A 228 4.53 10.47 25.04
C PHE A 228 3.56 9.31 25.33
N PRO A 229 2.91 9.28 26.51
CA PRO A 229 1.99 8.22 26.88
C PRO A 229 0.92 7.98 25.82
N LEU A 230 0.70 6.71 25.47
CA LEU A 230 -0.18 6.26 24.41
C LEU A 230 -1.41 5.54 24.97
N ALA A 231 -2.56 5.74 24.34
CA ALA A 231 -3.81 5.04 24.61
C ALA A 231 -4.25 4.28 23.34
N ALA A 232 -4.56 2.99 23.48
CA ALA A 232 -5.03 2.19 22.36
C ALA A 232 -6.38 2.74 21.84
N VAL A 233 -6.50 2.90 20.52
CA VAL A 233 -7.73 3.39 19.86
C VAL A 233 -8.59 2.23 19.34
N GLY A 234 -8.06 1.01 19.37
CA GLY A 234 -8.68 -0.16 18.82
C GLY A 234 -8.14 -0.52 17.43
N HIS A 235 -8.53 -1.70 16.97
CA HIS A 235 -8.11 -2.25 15.69
C HIS A 235 -9.28 -2.16 14.70
N ALA A 236 -9.24 -1.21 13.79
CA ALA A 236 -10.08 -1.23 12.59
C ALA A 236 -9.50 -2.28 11.61
N ASN A 237 -10.23 -2.64 10.53
CA ASN A 237 -9.78 -3.59 9.49
C ASN A 237 -8.55 -3.08 8.68
N GLU A 238 -7.74 -2.22 9.30
CA GLU A 238 -6.49 -1.68 8.74
C GLU A 238 -5.27 -2.51 9.18
N PRO A 239 -4.16 -2.49 8.41
CA PRO A 239 -2.94 -3.21 8.79
C PRO A 239 -2.25 -2.66 10.04
N ALA A 240 -2.53 -1.42 10.42
CA ALA A 240 -1.93 -0.77 11.58
C ALA A 240 -2.84 -0.89 12.81
N THR A 241 -2.26 -1.25 13.95
CA THR A 241 -2.87 -0.99 15.26
C THR A 241 -2.57 0.46 15.62
N SER A 242 -3.62 1.24 15.91
CA SER A 242 -3.50 2.69 16.12
C SER A 242 -3.62 3.06 17.60
N TYR A 243 -2.85 4.09 17.99
CA TYR A 243 -2.78 4.66 19.33
C TYR A 243 -2.94 6.18 19.26
N ALA A 244 -3.72 6.74 20.17
CA ALA A 244 -3.80 8.18 20.40
C ALA A 244 -2.83 8.57 21.51
N PHE A 245 -2.44 9.84 21.54
CA PHE A 245 -1.71 10.40 22.68
C PHE A 245 -2.66 10.55 23.87
N ALA A 246 -2.26 10.05 25.05
CA ALA A 246 -3.12 10.02 26.24
C ALA A 246 -3.51 11.41 26.76
N ASP A 247 -2.73 12.44 26.43
CA ASP A 247 -2.98 13.85 26.79
C ASP A 247 -3.89 14.57 25.78
N GLY A 248 -4.40 13.86 24.76
CA GLY A 248 -5.31 14.43 23.76
C GLY A 248 -4.63 15.26 22.67
N ALA A 249 -3.29 15.24 22.57
CA ALA A 249 -2.60 15.89 21.44
C ALA A 249 -3.07 15.32 20.11
N PRO A 250 -3.09 16.14 19.03
CA PRO A 250 -3.47 15.68 17.69
C PRO A 250 -2.48 14.64 17.16
N GLY A 251 -2.88 13.96 16.07
CA GLY A 251 -2.08 12.91 15.46
C GLY A 251 -2.29 11.55 16.11
N ARG A 252 -1.65 10.56 15.52
CA ARG A 252 -1.74 9.16 15.98
C ARG A 252 -0.44 8.42 15.68
N ILE A 253 -0.20 7.39 16.48
CA ILE A 253 0.86 6.42 16.22
C ILE A 253 0.22 5.11 15.76
N GLY A 254 0.61 4.63 14.60
CA GLY A 254 0.26 3.30 14.10
C GLY A 254 1.47 2.37 14.14
N VAL A 255 1.26 1.09 14.38
CA VAL A 255 2.29 0.06 14.22
C VAL A 255 1.79 -1.04 13.30
N ILE A 256 2.64 -1.46 12.37
CA ILE A 256 2.36 -2.55 11.42
C ILE A 256 3.34 -3.69 11.72
N ALA A 257 2.93 -4.56 12.65
CA ALA A 257 3.71 -5.68 13.17
C ALA A 257 3.70 -6.87 12.20
N SER A 258 4.18 -6.65 10.97
CA SER A 258 4.09 -7.65 9.90
C SER A 258 5.03 -8.85 10.08
N VAL A 259 6.05 -8.75 10.93
CA VAL A 259 7.05 -9.81 11.16
C VAL A 259 6.87 -10.46 12.53
N THR A 260 6.75 -9.65 13.60
CA THR A 260 6.73 -10.18 14.96
C THR A 260 5.34 -10.59 15.43
N GLU A 261 4.29 -9.87 15.03
CA GLU A 261 2.89 -10.12 15.39
C GLU A 261 1.97 -10.04 14.16
N PRO A 262 2.06 -11.02 13.22
CA PRO A 262 1.32 -10.97 11.97
C PRO A 262 -0.20 -10.93 12.18
N PHE A 263 -0.86 -10.01 11.48
CA PHE A 263 -2.31 -9.79 11.50
C PHE A 263 -3.03 -10.45 10.31
N CYS A 264 -2.60 -11.66 9.95
CA CYS A 264 -3.10 -12.39 8.77
C CYS A 264 -4.55 -12.85 8.91
N ASP A 265 -5.02 -13.12 10.13
CA ASP A 265 -6.36 -13.66 10.39
C ASP A 265 -7.49 -12.70 10.01
N THR A 266 -7.22 -11.40 9.98
CA THR A 266 -8.17 -10.35 9.59
C THR A 266 -7.85 -9.72 8.24
N CYS A 267 -6.95 -10.33 7.45
CA CYS A 267 -6.47 -9.72 6.21
C CYS A 267 -7.52 -9.74 5.10
N ASN A 268 -8.07 -8.57 4.78
CA ASN A 268 -9.07 -8.32 3.73
C ASN A 268 -8.47 -7.82 2.40
N ARG A 269 -7.14 -7.94 2.20
CA ARG A 269 -6.43 -7.31 1.08
C ARG A 269 -6.15 -8.26 -0.08
N LEU A 270 -6.17 -7.68 -1.28
CA LEU A 270 -5.71 -8.28 -2.53
C LEU A 270 -4.81 -7.28 -3.26
N ARG A 271 -3.99 -7.77 -4.21
CA ARG A 271 -3.11 -6.92 -5.01
C ARG A 271 -3.27 -7.22 -6.49
N LEU A 272 -3.25 -6.14 -7.30
CA LEU A 272 -3.14 -6.20 -8.74
C LEU A 272 -1.84 -5.49 -9.14
N THR A 273 -0.94 -6.20 -9.82
CA THR A 273 0.32 -5.63 -10.30
C THR A 273 0.12 -4.81 -11.56
N ALA A 274 1.10 -3.99 -11.93
CA ALA A 274 1.03 -3.10 -13.09
C ALA A 274 0.84 -3.85 -14.41
N GLU A 275 1.28 -5.11 -14.49
CA GLU A 275 1.14 -5.99 -15.64
C GLU A 275 -0.04 -6.98 -15.53
N GLY A 276 -0.92 -6.79 -14.52
CA GLY A 276 -2.18 -7.55 -14.44
C GLY A 276 -2.11 -8.88 -13.70
N GLN A 277 -1.09 -9.10 -12.86
CA GLN A 277 -1.03 -10.28 -12.00
C GLN A 277 -1.80 -10.02 -10.70
N VAL A 278 -2.67 -10.96 -10.31
CA VAL A 278 -3.35 -10.92 -9.01
C VAL A 278 -2.55 -11.73 -7.99
N ARG A 279 -2.30 -11.10 -6.83
CA ARG A 279 -1.60 -11.70 -5.69
C ARG A 279 -2.50 -11.69 -4.45
N ALA A 280 -2.70 -12.85 -3.88
CA ALA A 280 -3.54 -13.00 -2.67
C ALA A 280 -2.83 -12.51 -1.38
N CYS A 281 -1.50 -12.47 -1.38
CA CYS A 281 -0.68 -12.04 -0.25
C CYS A 281 0.55 -11.29 -0.77
N LEU A 282 1.09 -10.37 0.05
CA LEU A 282 2.36 -9.69 -0.20
C LEU A 282 3.51 -10.70 -0.42
N PHE A 283 3.49 -11.79 0.35
CA PHE A 283 4.49 -12.87 0.32
C PHE A 283 4.09 -14.06 -0.55
N SER A 284 3.05 -13.93 -1.37
CA SER A 284 2.64 -15.02 -2.28
C SER A 284 3.77 -15.36 -3.23
N LEU A 285 4.02 -16.65 -3.43
CA LEU A 285 4.92 -17.17 -4.44
C LEU A 285 4.21 -17.38 -5.78
N GLU A 286 2.88 -17.44 -5.75
CA GLU A 286 2.03 -17.65 -6.91
C GLU A 286 1.29 -16.37 -7.29
N GLU A 287 1.01 -16.22 -8.58
CA GLU A 287 0.27 -15.13 -9.18
C GLU A 287 -0.74 -15.67 -10.17
N THR A 288 -1.81 -14.90 -10.41
CA THR A 288 -2.82 -15.24 -11.43
C THR A 288 -2.84 -14.14 -12.47
N ASP A 289 -2.54 -14.48 -13.70
CA ASP A 289 -2.56 -13.56 -14.83
C ASP A 289 -4.01 -13.24 -15.24
N LEU A 290 -4.37 -11.95 -15.24
CA LEU A 290 -5.62 -11.45 -15.79
C LEU A 290 -5.41 -10.75 -17.14
N ARG A 291 -4.20 -10.25 -17.42
CA ARG A 291 -3.91 -9.49 -18.63
C ARG A 291 -4.02 -10.33 -19.90
N VAL A 292 -3.33 -11.47 -19.93
CA VAL A 292 -3.30 -12.32 -21.13
C VAL A 292 -4.71 -12.82 -21.46
N PRO A 293 -5.46 -13.46 -20.55
CA PRO A 293 -6.84 -13.85 -20.83
C PRO A 293 -7.73 -12.69 -21.27
N MET A 294 -7.62 -11.53 -20.61
CA MET A 294 -8.40 -10.34 -20.95
C MET A 294 -8.13 -9.85 -22.37
N ARG A 295 -6.87 -9.83 -22.80
CA ARG A 295 -6.46 -9.41 -24.15
C ARG A 295 -6.80 -10.43 -25.22
N GLU A 296 -6.90 -11.70 -24.86
CA GLU A 296 -7.36 -12.80 -25.71
C GLU A 296 -8.90 -12.89 -25.79
N GLY A 297 -9.60 -11.97 -25.14
CA GLY A 297 -11.07 -11.85 -25.26
C GLY A 297 -11.85 -12.58 -24.18
N ALA A 298 -11.23 -12.95 -23.05
CA ALA A 298 -11.96 -13.51 -21.92
C ALA A 298 -13.11 -12.60 -21.46
N THR A 299 -14.22 -13.23 -21.15
CA THR A 299 -15.40 -12.57 -20.58
C THR A 299 -15.16 -12.13 -19.13
N ASP A 300 -15.94 -11.19 -18.64
CA ASP A 300 -15.86 -10.76 -17.25
C ASP A 300 -16.16 -11.90 -16.26
N GLU A 301 -17.01 -12.85 -16.64
CA GLU A 301 -17.29 -14.02 -15.80
C GLU A 301 -16.08 -14.97 -15.71
N GLU A 302 -15.33 -15.14 -16.80
CA GLU A 302 -14.10 -15.94 -16.79
C GLU A 302 -13.01 -15.27 -15.96
N LEU A 303 -12.83 -13.97 -16.08
CA LEU A 303 -11.90 -13.21 -15.24
C LEU A 303 -12.33 -13.24 -13.75
N ALA A 304 -13.63 -13.08 -13.46
CA ALA A 304 -14.17 -13.19 -12.11
C ALA A 304 -13.90 -14.56 -11.47
N ARG A 305 -14.00 -15.63 -12.27
CA ARG A 305 -13.67 -16.99 -11.81
C ARG A 305 -12.19 -17.12 -11.44
N LEU A 306 -11.28 -16.54 -12.23
CA LEU A 306 -9.85 -16.50 -11.91
C LEU A 306 -9.60 -15.76 -10.60
N ILE A 307 -10.21 -14.59 -10.42
CA ILE A 307 -10.11 -13.80 -9.18
C ILE A 307 -10.60 -14.60 -7.97
N ARG A 308 -11.82 -15.19 -8.06
CA ARG A 308 -12.39 -16.01 -6.98
C ARG A 308 -11.49 -17.18 -6.62
N THR A 309 -10.92 -17.86 -7.64
CA THR A 309 -10.01 -18.98 -7.43
C THR A 309 -8.73 -18.53 -6.70
N THR A 310 -8.18 -17.37 -7.07
CA THR A 310 -7.01 -16.80 -6.42
C THR A 310 -7.29 -16.45 -4.96
N VAL A 311 -8.44 -15.84 -4.69
CA VAL A 311 -8.87 -15.51 -3.31
C VAL A 311 -9.10 -16.77 -2.50
N TRP A 312 -9.76 -17.77 -3.05
CA TRP A 312 -10.01 -19.05 -2.37
C TRP A 312 -8.71 -19.75 -1.92
N ARG A 313 -7.63 -19.63 -2.73
CA ARG A 313 -6.31 -20.21 -2.43
C ARG A 313 -5.44 -19.34 -1.53
N LYS A 314 -5.95 -18.23 -1.03
CA LYS A 314 -5.20 -17.36 -0.11
C LYS A 314 -4.76 -18.15 1.11
N TRP A 315 -3.49 -17.98 1.51
CA TRP A 315 -2.93 -18.68 2.67
C TRP A 315 -3.53 -18.18 3.98
N SER A 316 -3.53 -19.04 5.01
CA SER A 316 -3.93 -18.65 6.37
C SER A 316 -3.09 -17.47 6.88
N GLY A 317 -1.78 -17.47 6.59
CA GLY A 317 -0.86 -16.39 6.91
C GLY A 317 0.42 -16.50 6.10
N HIS A 318 1.22 -15.45 6.09
CA HIS A 318 2.57 -15.53 5.54
C HIS A 318 3.46 -16.38 6.47
N ARG A 319 4.55 -16.92 5.92
CA ARG A 319 5.38 -17.89 6.63
C ARG A 319 6.74 -17.32 7.06
N ILE A 320 6.89 -15.99 7.23
CA ILE A 320 8.17 -15.34 7.58
C ILE A 320 8.84 -15.96 8.81
N ASN A 321 8.03 -16.42 9.77
CA ASN A 321 8.52 -17.01 11.02
C ASN A 321 8.73 -18.53 10.96
N HIS A 322 8.53 -19.16 9.80
CA HIS A 322 8.74 -20.59 9.60
C HIS A 322 10.10 -20.85 8.96
N ALA A 323 10.69 -22.01 9.28
CA ALA A 323 12.01 -22.41 8.77
C ALA A 323 12.05 -22.62 7.24
N ASP A 324 10.89 -22.86 6.62
CA ASP A 324 10.72 -23.06 5.18
C ASP A 324 10.24 -21.78 4.44
N PHE A 325 10.35 -20.62 5.07
CA PHE A 325 10.00 -19.36 4.41
C PHE A 325 10.89 -19.11 3.19
N LEU A 326 10.25 -18.84 2.08
CA LEU A 326 10.90 -18.41 0.85
C LEU A 326 10.53 -16.95 0.58
N GLN A 327 11.56 -16.10 0.44
CA GLN A 327 11.34 -14.73 0.02
C GLN A 327 10.78 -14.72 -1.41
N PRO A 328 9.72 -13.95 -1.70
CA PRO A 328 9.22 -13.79 -3.07
C PRO A 328 10.31 -13.26 -4.00
N ALA A 329 10.31 -13.73 -5.25
CA ALA A 329 11.23 -13.23 -6.27
C ALA A 329 10.97 -11.76 -6.65
N ARG A 330 9.74 -11.28 -6.45
CA ARG A 330 9.39 -9.88 -6.69
C ARG A 330 9.68 -9.01 -5.48
N SER A 331 10.37 -7.91 -5.71
CA SER A 331 10.57 -6.86 -4.70
C SER A 331 9.30 -6.03 -4.45
N MET A 332 9.29 -5.25 -3.36
CA MET A 332 8.17 -4.39 -2.99
C MET A 332 7.71 -3.47 -4.13
N SER A 333 8.63 -2.88 -4.88
CA SER A 333 8.32 -1.97 -6.00
C SER A 333 7.58 -2.63 -7.16
N MET A 334 7.70 -3.95 -7.32
CA MET A 334 7.05 -4.71 -8.39
C MET A 334 5.64 -5.19 -8.04
N ILE A 335 5.28 -5.16 -6.76
CA ILE A 335 4.00 -5.70 -6.26
C ILE A 335 3.10 -4.64 -5.64
N GLY A 336 3.53 -3.40 -5.64
CA GLY A 336 2.81 -2.27 -5.10
C GLY A 336 2.87 -2.23 -3.56
N GLY A 337 3.76 -1.43 -3.05
CA GLY A 337 4.00 -1.20 -1.62
C GLY A 337 2.92 -0.42 -0.90
#